data_2b1432801bfb8a792307199d8645a6bb
#
_entry.id   2b1432801bfb8a792307199d8645a6bb
#
_cell.length_a   1.000
_cell.length_b   1.000
_cell.length_c   1.000
_cell.angle_alpha   90.00
_cell.angle_beta   90.00
_cell.angle_gamma   90.00
#
_symmetry.space_group_name_H-M   'P 1'
#
loop_
_entity.id
_entity.type
_entity.pdbx_description
1 polymer ?
#
loop_
_entity_poly.entity_id
_entity_poly.type
_entity_poly.pdbx_seq_one_letter_code
_entity_poly.pdbx_strand_id
1 'polypeptide(L)'
;MLGPAGLVIPLLLLGWPSAAQVTTRAQETEAARQEKSRRLEPEESPKIERVLLKIKEKRLVERITAGVAGFRVAVGGLVSGSGFALGPEYLRRDLSDGRVIVRASVRASLKRYQLYDVQLTFPKLYHRKLFVDLYAVHRNSPRIDYYGPGPDSRKTGRSNYRLEDTAYDLTAGVKPLRHLSVGGSLGYLQVNVGPGAERRFVSTEKIYTPASTPGIDNQSDFLRGGIFAQYDYRDNPGGPRKGGNYLFRYTWNSDRVLALHSFRRMDLEVQQYIPFFNLRRVIALRAKSVLTYAGNGQRVPFYLQPTLGGSEDLRGFRPFRFYDDNLAVVNAEYRWESFSGLDMVLFADGGKVFHQRSQWNLKDLEGSAGFGFRFNVRNNVFMRIDTGFSHEGFQLWLKFNNVF
;
A
#
# COMPACT_ATOMS: atom_id res chain seq x y z
N MET A 1 -45.38 104.98 49.83
CA MET A 1 -44.15 105.31 49.13
C MET A 1 -43.66 104.05 48.39
N LEU A 2 -43.42 104.18 47.23
CA LEU A 2 -43.01 103.22 46.20
C LEU A 2 -41.89 102.31 46.57
N GLY A 3 -42.03 101.03 46.25
CA GLY A 3 -40.90 100.04 46.12
C GLY A 3 -41.13 99.12 44.94
N PRO A 4 -40.11 98.79 44.18
CA PRO A 4 -40.28 98.27 42.82
C PRO A 4 -40.38 96.73 42.73
N ALA A 5 -41.02 96.41 41.69
CA ALA A 5 -41.24 94.99 41.23
C ALA A 5 -39.96 94.24 40.92
N GLY A 6 -39.84 93.01 41.41
CA GLY A 6 -38.77 92.05 41.03
C GLY A 6 -39.25 91.09 39.99
N LEU A 7 -38.59 91.13 38.85
CA LEU A 7 -38.83 90.26 37.72
C LEU A 7 -38.16 88.90 37.97
N VAL A 8 -38.92 87.83 38.03
CA VAL A 8 -38.37 86.46 38.09
C VAL A 8 -38.26 85.89 36.68
N ILE A 9 -37.05 85.69 36.24
CA ILE A 9 -36.75 84.97 34.99
C ILE A 9 -36.60 83.49 35.24
N PRO A 10 -37.35 82.60 34.60
CA PRO A 10 -37.13 81.17 34.76
C PRO A 10 -35.88 80.74 33.97
N LEU A 11 -34.92 80.13 34.64
CA LEU A 11 -33.71 79.52 34.08
C LEU A 11 -34.10 78.19 33.41
N LEU A 12 -34.14 78.18 32.07
CA LEU A 12 -34.25 76.97 31.23
C LEU A 12 -32.94 76.21 31.33
N LEU A 13 -32.91 75.08 32.03
CA LEU A 13 -31.85 74.13 32.02
C LEU A 13 -31.89 73.40 30.65
N LEU A 14 -31.05 73.80 29.70
CA LEU A 14 -30.71 73.07 28.50
C LEU A 14 -29.90 71.83 28.92
N GLY A 15 -30.54 70.67 28.89
CA GLY A 15 -29.84 69.37 29.00
C GLY A 15 -28.84 69.21 27.89
N TRP A 16 -27.59 69.03 28.21
CA TRP A 16 -26.54 68.65 27.24
C TRP A 16 -26.85 67.25 26.70
N PRO A 17 -26.72 67.01 25.39
CA PRO A 17 -26.85 65.66 24.85
C PRO A 17 -25.73 64.83 25.45
N SER A 18 -26.08 63.66 26.00
CA SER A 18 -25.16 62.65 26.49
C SER A 18 -24.24 62.30 25.31
N ALA A 19 -22.95 62.49 25.48
CA ALA A 19 -21.95 62.09 24.50
C ALA A 19 -22.11 60.61 24.23
N ALA A 20 -22.60 60.24 23.05
CA ALA A 20 -22.56 58.88 22.58
C ALA A 20 -21.09 58.43 22.64
N GLN A 21 -20.81 57.41 23.43
CA GLN A 21 -19.51 56.80 23.50
C GLN A 21 -19.14 56.33 22.10
N VAL A 22 -18.20 56.99 21.48
CA VAL A 22 -17.60 56.58 20.19
C VAL A 22 -16.79 55.34 20.50
N THR A 23 -17.40 54.18 20.28
CA THR A 23 -16.67 52.90 20.35
C THR A 23 -15.58 52.91 19.31
N THR A 24 -14.34 52.73 19.76
CA THR A 24 -13.23 52.64 18.82
C THR A 24 -13.36 51.36 17.98
N ARG A 25 -12.93 51.38 16.72
CA ARG A 25 -12.94 50.23 15.81
C ARG A 25 -12.32 48.96 16.42
N ALA A 26 -11.38 49.15 17.37
CA ALA A 26 -10.79 48.06 18.16
C ALA A 26 -11.81 47.43 19.12
N GLN A 27 -12.61 48.25 19.82
CA GLN A 27 -13.66 47.79 20.75
C GLN A 27 -14.79 47.08 20.01
N GLU A 28 -15.18 47.55 18.83
CA GLU A 28 -16.18 46.88 17.98
C GLU A 28 -15.67 45.54 17.47
N THR A 29 -14.38 45.46 17.08
CA THR A 29 -13.77 44.21 16.65
C THR A 29 -13.66 43.20 17.78
N GLU A 30 -13.40 43.66 19.01
CA GLU A 30 -13.27 42.82 20.19
C GLU A 30 -14.64 42.33 20.67
N ALA A 31 -15.66 43.20 20.64
CA ALA A 31 -17.05 42.84 20.91
C ALA A 31 -17.58 41.82 19.88
N ALA A 32 -17.30 42.03 18.60
CA ALA A 32 -17.66 41.07 17.55
C ALA A 32 -16.93 39.71 17.69
N ARG A 33 -15.67 39.71 18.14
CA ARG A 33 -14.95 38.46 18.47
C ARG A 33 -15.54 37.74 19.68
N GLN A 34 -15.91 38.47 20.72
CA GLN A 34 -16.55 37.90 21.91
C GLN A 34 -17.94 37.37 21.62
N GLU A 35 -18.73 38.07 20.81
CA GLU A 35 -20.03 37.59 20.36
C GLU A 35 -19.92 36.36 19.47
N LYS A 36 -18.95 36.34 18.56
CA LYS A 36 -18.65 35.18 17.73
C LYS A 36 -18.17 33.99 18.58
N SER A 37 -17.35 34.23 19.60
CA SER A 37 -16.90 33.15 20.52
C SER A 37 -18.02 32.60 21.38
N ARG A 38 -19.03 33.41 21.74
CA ARG A 38 -20.25 32.97 22.48
C ARG A 38 -21.24 32.21 21.60
N ARG A 39 -21.23 32.45 20.27
CA ARG A 39 -22.05 31.74 19.28
C ARG A 39 -21.39 30.51 18.75
N LEU A 40 -20.06 30.31 18.95
CA LEU A 40 -19.37 29.08 18.63
C LEU A 40 -19.83 28.04 19.66
N GLU A 41 -20.86 27.28 19.30
CA GLU A 41 -21.06 25.96 19.90
C GLU A 41 -19.79 25.12 19.67
N PRO A 42 -19.35 24.30 20.65
CA PRO A 42 -18.27 23.38 20.43
C PRO A 42 -18.58 22.58 19.15
N GLU A 43 -17.71 22.66 18.17
CA GLU A 43 -17.89 21.96 16.90
C GLU A 43 -18.08 20.47 17.22
N GLU A 44 -19.32 19.99 17.19
CA GLU A 44 -19.59 18.57 17.40
C GLU A 44 -18.85 17.80 16.31
N SER A 45 -17.88 17.00 16.73
CA SER A 45 -17.13 16.15 15.80
C SER A 45 -18.10 15.36 14.92
N PRO A 46 -17.91 15.34 13.59
CA PRO A 46 -18.75 14.59 12.67
C PRO A 46 -18.98 13.16 13.16
N LYS A 47 -20.15 12.57 12.90
CA LYS A 47 -20.46 11.21 13.37
C LYS A 47 -19.36 10.20 13.04
N ILE A 48 -18.73 10.34 11.87
CA ILE A 48 -17.60 9.51 11.43
C ILE A 48 -16.39 9.69 12.34
N GLU A 49 -16.03 10.92 12.69
CA GLU A 49 -14.91 11.21 13.60
C GLU A 49 -15.17 10.64 15.00
N ARG A 50 -16.38 10.78 15.53
CA ARG A 50 -16.78 10.18 16.83
C ARG A 50 -16.66 8.65 16.80
N VAL A 51 -17.03 8.00 15.70
CA VAL A 51 -16.86 6.53 15.53
C VAL A 51 -15.38 6.16 15.47
N LEU A 52 -14.58 6.89 14.69
CA LEU A 52 -13.12 6.65 14.59
C LEU A 52 -12.42 6.89 15.94
N LEU A 53 -12.78 7.94 16.66
CA LEU A 53 -12.27 8.21 18.01
C LEU A 53 -12.64 7.09 18.99
N LYS A 54 -13.89 6.60 18.98
CA LYS A 54 -14.32 5.46 19.81
C LYS A 54 -13.55 4.17 19.48
N ILE A 55 -13.29 3.89 18.19
CA ILE A 55 -12.47 2.75 17.78
C ILE A 55 -11.03 2.92 18.29
N LYS A 56 -10.48 4.14 18.20
CA LYS A 56 -9.15 4.49 18.69
C LYS A 56 -9.08 4.42 20.22
N GLU A 57 -10.04 4.99 20.94
CA GLU A 57 -10.11 4.97 22.42
C GLU A 57 -10.26 3.56 22.97
N LYS A 58 -11.16 2.75 22.41
CA LYS A 58 -11.36 1.37 22.84
C LYS A 58 -10.21 0.43 22.45
N ARG A 59 -9.25 0.91 21.65
CA ARG A 59 -8.11 0.12 21.17
C ARG A 59 -8.52 -1.25 20.60
N LEU A 60 -9.71 -1.34 19.97
CA LEU A 60 -10.28 -2.61 19.50
C LEU A 60 -9.36 -3.27 18.47
N VAL A 61 -8.88 -2.49 17.51
CA VAL A 61 -7.94 -2.98 16.48
C VAL A 61 -6.63 -3.43 17.12
N GLU A 62 -6.15 -2.68 18.10
CA GLU A 62 -4.93 -3.00 18.84
C GLU A 62 -5.07 -4.27 19.65
N ARG A 63 -6.21 -4.49 20.31
CA ARG A 63 -6.46 -5.72 21.08
C ARG A 63 -6.50 -6.96 20.19
N ILE A 64 -7.12 -6.86 19.01
CA ILE A 64 -7.18 -7.96 18.05
C ILE A 64 -5.80 -8.25 17.46
N THR A 65 -5.02 -7.20 17.15
CA THR A 65 -3.71 -7.32 16.49
C THR A 65 -2.54 -7.51 17.46
N ALA A 66 -2.66 -7.08 18.73
CA ALA A 66 -1.61 -7.25 19.72
C ALA A 66 -1.47 -8.71 20.15
N GLY A 67 -2.59 -9.43 20.24
CA GLY A 67 -2.60 -10.83 20.64
C GLY A 67 -2.32 -11.08 22.13
N VAL A 68 -2.30 -12.35 22.51
CA VAL A 68 -1.96 -12.84 23.85
C VAL A 68 -0.85 -13.87 23.75
N ALA A 69 0.23 -13.70 24.50
CA ALA A 69 1.37 -14.62 24.54
C ALA A 69 1.99 -14.91 23.14
N GLY A 70 1.94 -13.93 22.23
CA GLY A 70 2.43 -14.06 20.85
C GLY A 70 1.39 -14.54 19.83
N PHE A 71 0.26 -15.06 20.27
CA PHE A 71 -0.83 -15.46 19.38
C PHE A 71 -1.72 -14.27 19.04
N ARG A 72 -2.00 -14.07 17.76
CA ARG A 72 -2.87 -13.03 17.26
C ARG A 72 -3.61 -13.48 16.01
N VAL A 73 -4.58 -12.70 15.57
CA VAL A 73 -5.28 -12.92 14.30
C VAL A 73 -4.60 -12.07 13.23
N ALA A 74 -4.07 -12.71 12.22
CA ALA A 74 -3.61 -12.03 11.00
C ALA A 74 -4.82 -11.74 10.12
N VAL A 75 -4.93 -10.49 9.69
CA VAL A 75 -6.03 -9.99 8.84
C VAL A 75 -5.43 -9.36 7.59
N GLY A 76 -6.03 -9.59 6.44
CA GLY A 76 -5.61 -8.96 5.17
C GLY A 76 -5.90 -9.83 3.96
N GLY A 77 -5.48 -9.37 2.79
CA GLY A 77 -5.47 -10.18 1.57
C GLY A 77 -4.18 -10.99 1.47
N LEU A 78 -4.21 -12.08 0.69
CA LEU A 78 -3.01 -12.90 0.41
C LEU A 78 -2.32 -12.41 -0.85
N VAL A 79 -3.08 -12.27 -1.92
CA VAL A 79 -2.65 -11.77 -3.23
C VAL A 79 -3.76 -10.89 -3.78
N SER A 80 -3.45 -10.02 -4.74
CA SER A 80 -4.46 -9.17 -5.38
C SER A 80 -5.59 -10.03 -5.93
N GLY A 81 -6.85 -9.69 -5.63
CA GLY A 81 -8.01 -10.48 -6.03
C GLY A 81 -8.39 -11.66 -5.11
N SER A 82 -7.55 -12.06 -4.16
CA SER A 82 -7.86 -13.17 -3.22
C SER A 82 -9.04 -12.89 -2.29
N GLY A 83 -9.46 -11.63 -2.16
CA GLY A 83 -10.45 -11.20 -1.20
C GLY A 83 -9.90 -11.08 0.22
N PHE A 84 -10.79 -11.00 1.18
CA PHE A 84 -10.47 -10.93 2.60
C PHE A 84 -9.95 -12.28 3.10
N ALA A 85 -8.82 -12.27 3.78
CA ALA A 85 -8.23 -13.44 4.41
C ALA A 85 -7.98 -13.18 5.89
N LEU A 86 -8.11 -14.22 6.67
CA LEU A 86 -7.80 -14.20 8.09
C LEU A 86 -7.22 -15.54 8.52
N GLY A 87 -6.61 -15.55 9.67
CA GLY A 87 -6.11 -16.78 10.29
C GLY A 87 -5.22 -16.54 11.49
N PRO A 88 -4.87 -17.60 12.23
CA PRO A 88 -3.97 -17.50 13.37
C PRO A 88 -2.56 -17.14 12.93
N GLU A 89 -1.91 -16.29 13.72
CA GLU A 89 -0.50 -15.95 13.60
C GLU A 89 0.14 -16.00 14.97
N TYR A 90 1.30 -16.63 15.06
CA TYR A 90 2.19 -16.58 16.21
C TYR A 90 3.34 -15.62 15.87
N LEU A 91 3.56 -14.61 16.69
CA LEU A 91 4.64 -13.63 16.53
C LEU A 91 5.28 -13.31 17.86
N ARG A 92 6.58 -13.65 17.97
CA ARG A 92 7.42 -13.28 19.10
C ARG A 92 8.59 -12.43 18.60
N ARG A 93 8.73 -11.23 19.15
CA ARG A 93 9.78 -10.26 18.80
C ARG A 93 10.76 -10.03 19.95
N ASP A 94 10.49 -10.63 21.07
CA ASP A 94 11.17 -10.43 22.35
C ASP A 94 12.11 -11.59 22.72
N LEU A 95 12.23 -12.60 21.88
CA LEU A 95 13.11 -13.72 22.14
C LEU A 95 14.57 -13.28 22.15
N SER A 96 15.31 -13.75 23.18
CA SER A 96 16.72 -13.41 23.37
C SER A 96 16.99 -11.89 23.29
N ASP A 97 16.20 -11.09 24.01
CA ASP A 97 16.29 -9.63 24.02
C ASP A 97 16.10 -8.99 22.62
N GLY A 98 15.20 -9.56 21.83
CA GLY A 98 14.91 -9.12 20.47
C GLY A 98 16.01 -9.43 19.45
N ARG A 99 16.89 -10.40 19.75
CA ARG A 99 17.86 -10.95 18.79
C ARG A 99 17.24 -11.97 17.85
N VAL A 100 16.13 -12.58 18.27
CA VAL A 100 15.40 -13.58 17.50
C VAL A 100 13.94 -13.16 17.39
N ILE A 101 13.43 -13.14 16.18
CA ILE A 101 12.01 -12.92 15.88
C ILE A 101 11.49 -14.18 15.19
N VAL A 102 10.42 -14.75 15.74
CA VAL A 102 9.74 -15.91 15.19
C VAL A 102 8.34 -15.48 14.76
N ARG A 103 7.98 -15.80 13.53
CA ARG A 103 6.63 -15.63 12.99
C ARG A 103 6.19 -16.93 12.31
N ALA A 104 4.99 -17.38 12.63
CA ALA A 104 4.33 -18.46 11.91
C ALA A 104 2.88 -18.06 11.68
N SER A 105 2.33 -18.27 10.47
CA SER A 105 0.94 -17.98 10.21
C SER A 105 0.28 -19.00 9.29
N VAL A 106 -1.01 -19.18 9.53
CA VAL A 106 -1.91 -19.92 8.63
C VAL A 106 -3.03 -18.98 8.28
N ARG A 107 -3.19 -18.66 6.99
CA ARG A 107 -4.20 -17.72 6.53
C ARG A 107 -5.00 -18.31 5.37
N ALA A 108 -6.31 -18.09 5.40
CA ALA A 108 -7.19 -18.50 4.33
C ALA A 108 -8.16 -17.36 3.97
N SER A 109 -8.53 -17.27 2.70
CA SER A 109 -9.51 -16.32 2.22
C SER A 109 -10.86 -16.98 1.93
N LEU A 110 -11.92 -16.16 1.91
CA LEU A 110 -13.27 -16.62 1.50
C LEU A 110 -13.29 -17.20 0.07
N LYS A 111 -12.32 -16.81 -0.75
CA LYS A 111 -12.15 -17.37 -2.10
C LYS A 111 -11.26 -18.61 -2.14
N ARG A 112 -10.99 -19.26 -1.00
CA ARG A 112 -10.18 -20.47 -0.83
C ARG A 112 -8.70 -20.34 -1.16
N TYR A 113 -8.14 -19.11 -1.21
CA TYR A 113 -6.69 -18.93 -1.23
C TYR A 113 -6.14 -19.29 0.15
N GLN A 114 -5.00 -19.95 0.18
CA GLN A 114 -4.35 -20.42 1.39
C GLN A 114 -2.89 -20.00 1.42
N LEU A 115 -2.40 -19.70 2.60
CA LEU A 115 -1.00 -19.40 2.85
C LEU A 115 -0.60 -19.96 4.21
N TYR A 116 0.50 -20.69 4.21
CA TYR A 116 1.14 -21.22 5.40
C TYR A 116 2.58 -20.73 5.41
N ASP A 117 3.01 -20.00 6.41
CA ASP A 117 4.36 -19.49 6.43
C ASP A 117 5.02 -19.54 7.82
N VAL A 118 6.34 -19.73 7.81
CA VAL A 118 7.21 -19.64 8.97
C VAL A 118 8.39 -18.76 8.63
N GLN A 119 8.71 -17.83 9.51
CA GLN A 119 9.82 -16.91 9.37
C GLN A 119 10.62 -16.86 10.68
N LEU A 120 11.93 -16.99 10.54
CA LEU A 120 12.88 -16.84 11.63
C LEU A 120 13.87 -15.73 11.25
N THR A 121 13.84 -14.63 11.96
CA THR A 121 14.67 -13.47 11.69
C THR A 121 15.64 -13.21 12.83
N PHE A 122 16.89 -13.00 12.48
CA PHE A 122 17.98 -12.55 13.37
C PHE A 122 18.37 -11.12 12.97
N PRO A 123 17.70 -10.08 13.49
CA PRO A 123 17.84 -8.71 12.99
C PRO A 123 19.10 -8.00 13.46
N LYS A 124 19.82 -8.56 14.45
CA LYS A 124 20.86 -7.85 15.21
C LYS A 124 22.06 -8.76 15.52
N LEU A 125 22.59 -9.45 14.53
CA LEU A 125 23.82 -10.21 14.67
C LEU A 125 25.04 -9.26 14.56
N TYR A 126 26.16 -9.69 15.09
CA TYR A 126 27.46 -9.02 15.06
C TYR A 126 27.37 -7.50 15.19
N HIS A 127 27.27 -7.02 16.44
CA HIS A 127 27.14 -5.60 16.77
C HIS A 127 26.00 -4.86 16.05
N ARG A 128 24.89 -5.55 15.76
CA ARG A 128 23.68 -5.04 15.06
C ARG A 128 23.90 -4.67 13.59
N LYS A 129 25.01 -5.07 13.00
CA LYS A 129 25.34 -4.77 11.59
C LYS A 129 24.89 -5.86 10.63
N LEU A 130 24.81 -7.12 11.10
CA LEU A 130 24.41 -8.27 10.31
C LEU A 130 22.97 -8.67 10.62
N PHE A 131 22.23 -9.07 9.62
CA PHE A 131 20.93 -9.73 9.77
C PHE A 131 20.84 -10.98 8.91
N VAL A 132 20.05 -11.94 9.38
CA VAL A 132 19.72 -13.19 8.67
C VAL A 132 18.23 -13.43 8.80
N ASP A 133 17.60 -13.83 7.71
CA ASP A 133 16.18 -14.15 7.63
C ASP A 133 16.01 -15.50 6.92
N LEU A 134 15.33 -16.43 7.59
CA LEU A 134 14.93 -17.72 7.07
C LEU A 134 13.42 -17.69 6.86
N TYR A 135 12.96 -17.98 5.67
CA TYR A 135 11.56 -17.94 5.32
C TYR A 135 11.12 -19.18 4.57
N ALA A 136 10.13 -19.87 5.07
CA ALA A 136 9.47 -20.98 4.40
C ALA A 136 8.00 -20.63 4.20
N VAL A 137 7.46 -20.84 3.00
CA VAL A 137 6.08 -20.53 2.68
C VAL A 137 5.51 -21.55 1.70
N HIS A 138 4.27 -21.93 1.95
CA HIS A 138 3.44 -22.66 1.00
C HIS A 138 2.20 -21.83 0.65
N ARG A 139 1.91 -21.66 -0.64
CA ARG A 139 0.77 -20.90 -1.13
C ARG A 139 -0.07 -21.75 -2.07
N ASN A 140 -1.37 -21.67 -1.92
CA ASN A 140 -2.32 -22.24 -2.86
C ASN A 140 -3.28 -21.13 -3.33
N SER A 141 -3.15 -20.76 -4.59
CA SER A 141 -3.95 -19.75 -5.27
C SER A 141 -4.85 -20.44 -6.30
N PRO A 142 -6.08 -20.82 -5.94
CA PRO A 142 -6.92 -21.72 -6.77
C PRO A 142 -7.41 -21.07 -8.06
N ARG A 143 -7.34 -19.75 -8.18
CA ARG A 143 -7.81 -19.01 -9.35
C ARG A 143 -7.07 -17.69 -9.53
N ILE A 144 -6.12 -17.71 -10.43
CA ILE A 144 -5.42 -16.52 -10.90
C ILE A 144 -5.90 -16.24 -12.31
N ASP A 145 -6.31 -15.00 -12.58
CA ASP A 145 -6.76 -14.59 -13.90
C ASP A 145 -5.58 -14.50 -14.87
N TYR A 146 -5.81 -14.91 -16.11
CA TYR A 146 -4.88 -14.75 -17.22
C TYR A 146 -5.63 -14.31 -18.48
N TYR A 147 -5.09 -13.37 -19.21
CA TYR A 147 -5.73 -12.74 -20.37
C TYR A 147 -4.92 -12.93 -21.66
N GLY A 148 -3.87 -13.73 -21.62
CA GLY A 148 -2.87 -13.87 -22.68
C GLY A 148 -1.63 -13.02 -22.45
N PRO A 149 -0.58 -13.24 -23.25
CA PRO A 149 0.67 -12.50 -23.16
C PRO A 149 0.56 -11.12 -23.78
N GLY A 150 1.37 -10.19 -23.27
CA GLY A 150 1.59 -8.86 -23.83
C GLY A 150 0.59 -7.78 -23.43
N PRO A 151 0.92 -6.53 -23.79
CA PRO A 151 0.11 -5.37 -23.48
C PRO A 151 -1.24 -5.35 -24.22
N ASP A 152 -1.30 -5.92 -25.44
CA ASP A 152 -2.48 -5.94 -26.31
C ASP A 152 -3.47 -7.06 -25.99
N SER A 153 -3.26 -7.78 -24.88
CA SER A 153 -4.15 -8.86 -24.46
C SER A 153 -5.57 -8.35 -24.26
N ARG A 154 -6.57 -9.07 -24.82
CA ARG A 154 -7.98 -8.63 -24.78
C ARG A 154 -8.65 -9.00 -23.45
N LYS A 155 -9.45 -8.10 -22.91
CA LYS A 155 -10.26 -8.35 -21.70
C LYS A 155 -11.18 -9.57 -21.85
N THR A 156 -11.63 -9.86 -23.06
CA THR A 156 -12.47 -11.01 -23.40
C THR A 156 -11.72 -12.34 -23.41
N GLY A 157 -10.39 -12.32 -23.53
CA GLY A 157 -9.51 -13.52 -23.47
C GLY A 157 -9.31 -14.06 -22.04
N ARG A 158 -10.12 -13.65 -21.10
CA ARG A 158 -10.01 -14.06 -19.69
C ARG A 158 -10.16 -15.56 -19.50
N SER A 159 -9.16 -16.14 -18.91
CA SER A 159 -9.11 -17.51 -18.41
C SER A 159 -8.66 -17.49 -16.94
N ASN A 160 -8.57 -18.65 -16.33
CA ASN A 160 -7.99 -18.76 -14.98
C ASN A 160 -7.18 -20.05 -14.82
N TYR A 161 -6.21 -20.02 -13.92
CA TYR A 161 -5.38 -21.15 -13.55
C TYR A 161 -5.19 -21.23 -12.03
N ARG A 162 -4.84 -22.40 -11.52
CA ARG A 162 -4.39 -22.60 -10.15
C ARG A 162 -2.86 -22.50 -10.11
N LEU A 163 -2.35 -21.77 -9.14
CA LEU A 163 -0.92 -21.73 -8.83
C LEU A 163 -0.73 -22.21 -7.38
N GLU A 164 0.05 -23.26 -7.22
CA GLU A 164 0.50 -23.74 -5.93
C GLU A 164 2.02 -23.69 -5.91
N ASP A 165 2.57 -23.06 -4.87
CA ASP A 165 4.01 -22.94 -4.77
C ASP A 165 4.51 -23.11 -3.34
N THR A 166 5.69 -23.71 -3.21
CA THR A 166 6.41 -23.82 -1.94
C THR A 166 7.78 -23.21 -2.11
N ALA A 167 8.14 -22.31 -1.23
CA ALA A 167 9.42 -21.62 -1.28
C ALA A 167 10.16 -21.69 0.06
N TYR A 168 11.47 -21.88 -0.03
CA TYR A 168 12.41 -21.83 1.09
C TYR A 168 13.48 -20.80 0.74
N ASP A 169 13.61 -19.76 1.55
CA ASP A 169 14.51 -18.65 1.30
C ASP A 169 15.39 -18.37 2.52
N LEU A 170 16.67 -18.19 2.26
CA LEU A 170 17.65 -17.61 3.16
C LEU A 170 18.03 -16.25 2.63
N THR A 171 17.90 -15.20 3.44
CA THR A 171 18.41 -13.86 3.12
C THR A 171 19.38 -13.45 4.21
N ALA A 172 20.54 -12.97 3.82
CA ALA A 172 21.54 -12.43 4.74
C ALA A 172 22.08 -11.11 4.22
N GLY A 173 22.40 -10.20 5.12
CA GLY A 173 22.93 -8.92 4.71
C GLY A 173 23.51 -8.12 5.86
N VAL A 174 24.10 -6.99 5.48
CA VAL A 174 24.71 -6.03 6.40
C VAL A 174 24.03 -4.66 6.30
N LYS A 175 24.08 -3.92 7.38
CA LYS A 175 23.64 -2.52 7.48
C LYS A 175 24.87 -1.63 7.65
N PRO A 176 25.59 -1.28 6.56
CA PRO A 176 26.81 -0.46 6.64
C PRO A 176 26.50 0.96 7.12
N LEU A 177 25.34 1.49 6.76
CA LEU A 177 24.84 2.81 7.17
C LEU A 177 23.45 2.68 7.80
N ARG A 178 23.02 3.73 8.51
CA ARG A 178 21.75 3.74 9.26
C ARG A 178 20.52 3.31 8.44
N HIS A 179 20.47 3.69 7.17
CA HIS A 179 19.31 3.46 6.29
C HIS A 179 19.61 2.52 5.13
N LEU A 180 20.87 2.08 4.98
CA LEU A 180 21.31 1.22 3.88
C LEU A 180 21.42 -0.22 4.35
N SER A 181 20.76 -1.12 3.63
CA SER A 181 20.89 -2.57 3.77
C SER A 181 21.38 -3.14 2.46
N VAL A 182 22.43 -3.96 2.49
CA VAL A 182 22.93 -4.70 1.32
C VAL A 182 23.08 -6.16 1.70
N GLY A 183 22.82 -7.05 0.76
CA GLY A 183 22.88 -8.47 1.06
C GLY A 183 22.61 -9.35 -0.14
N GLY A 184 22.48 -10.65 0.17
CA GLY A 184 22.14 -11.67 -0.80
C GLY A 184 21.06 -12.61 -0.30
N SER A 185 20.50 -13.36 -1.22
CA SER A 185 19.52 -14.39 -0.93
C SER A 185 19.83 -15.67 -1.70
N LEU A 186 19.47 -16.80 -1.12
CA LEU A 186 19.47 -18.10 -1.74
C LEU A 186 18.16 -18.79 -1.40
N GLY A 187 17.54 -19.48 -2.36
CA GLY A 187 16.28 -20.15 -2.10
C GLY A 187 15.96 -21.23 -3.12
N TYR A 188 14.97 -22.02 -2.79
CA TYR A 188 14.41 -23.05 -3.65
C TYR A 188 12.91 -22.83 -3.77
N LEU A 189 12.41 -22.87 -5.01
CA LEU A 189 11.02 -22.65 -5.34
C LEU A 189 10.48 -23.85 -6.10
N GLN A 190 9.50 -24.51 -5.54
CA GLN A 190 8.71 -25.56 -6.19
C GLN A 190 7.40 -24.96 -6.71
N VAL A 191 7.02 -25.30 -7.93
CA VAL A 191 5.82 -24.75 -8.57
C VAL A 191 4.97 -25.86 -9.16
N ASN A 192 3.67 -25.75 -8.92
CA ASN A 192 2.66 -26.61 -9.52
C ASN A 192 1.53 -25.73 -10.09
N VAL A 193 1.27 -25.83 -11.38
CA VAL A 193 0.20 -25.14 -12.09
C VAL A 193 -0.85 -26.16 -12.52
N GLY A 194 -2.11 -25.84 -12.32
CA GLY A 194 -3.22 -26.71 -12.68
C GLY A 194 -4.45 -25.95 -13.11
N PRO A 195 -5.54 -26.66 -13.39
CA PRO A 195 -6.80 -26.07 -13.80
C PRO A 195 -7.33 -25.08 -12.78
N GLY A 196 -7.79 -23.92 -13.27
CA GLY A 196 -8.38 -22.88 -12.42
C GLY A 196 -9.75 -23.29 -11.85
N ALA A 197 -9.99 -22.91 -10.59
CA ALA A 197 -11.21 -23.28 -9.87
C ALA A 197 -12.43 -22.37 -10.15
N GLU A 198 -12.28 -21.30 -10.92
CA GLU A 198 -13.39 -20.40 -11.28
C GLU A 198 -14.16 -20.92 -12.50
N ARG A 199 -15.28 -21.56 -12.22
CA ARG A 199 -16.10 -22.25 -13.27
C ARG A 199 -16.73 -21.33 -14.31
N ARG A 200 -16.80 -20.00 -14.07
CA ARG A 200 -17.34 -19.03 -15.04
C ARG A 200 -16.40 -18.75 -16.19
N PHE A 201 -15.13 -19.11 -16.08
CA PHE A 201 -14.12 -18.89 -17.10
C PHE A 201 -13.44 -20.21 -17.43
N VAL A 202 -13.08 -20.36 -18.70
CA VAL A 202 -12.35 -21.53 -19.17
C VAL A 202 -10.97 -21.55 -18.51
N SER A 203 -10.49 -22.74 -18.20
CA SER A 203 -9.15 -22.92 -17.65
C SER A 203 -8.08 -22.59 -18.69
N THR A 204 -6.98 -21.97 -18.24
CA THR A 204 -5.95 -21.36 -19.13
C THR A 204 -5.35 -22.38 -20.11
N GLU A 205 -5.07 -23.60 -19.68
CA GLU A 205 -4.51 -24.66 -20.51
C GLU A 205 -5.41 -25.14 -21.66
N LYS A 206 -6.71 -24.77 -21.62
CA LYS A 206 -7.67 -25.08 -22.69
C LYS A 206 -7.73 -24.04 -23.79
N ILE A 207 -7.19 -22.84 -23.54
CA ILE A 207 -7.23 -21.71 -24.49
C ILE A 207 -5.84 -21.42 -25.05
N TYR A 208 -4.80 -21.52 -24.21
CA TYR A 208 -3.46 -21.10 -24.54
C TYR A 208 -2.53 -22.30 -24.70
N THR A 209 -1.58 -22.16 -25.60
CA THR A 209 -0.61 -23.21 -25.94
C THR A 209 0.76 -22.94 -25.29
N PRO A 210 1.64 -23.94 -25.15
CA PRO A 210 3.01 -23.73 -24.65
C PRO A 210 3.83 -22.73 -25.47
N ALA A 211 3.50 -22.55 -26.75
CA ALA A 211 4.13 -21.57 -27.62
C ALA A 211 3.82 -20.12 -27.17
N SER A 212 2.56 -19.83 -26.82
CA SER A 212 2.11 -18.51 -26.36
C SER A 212 2.28 -18.32 -24.85
N THR A 213 2.26 -19.42 -24.08
CA THR A 213 2.23 -19.40 -22.62
C THR A 213 3.21 -20.43 -22.06
N PRO A 214 4.52 -20.09 -22.02
CA PRO A 214 5.58 -21.01 -21.63
C PRO A 214 5.36 -21.57 -20.22
N GLY A 215 5.55 -22.89 -20.04
CA GLY A 215 5.39 -23.55 -18.75
C GLY A 215 3.95 -23.90 -18.38
N ILE A 216 2.99 -23.80 -19.32
CA ILE A 216 1.59 -24.17 -19.07
C ILE A 216 1.40 -25.69 -19.05
N ASP A 217 2.16 -26.41 -19.82
CA ASP A 217 2.14 -27.88 -19.95
C ASP A 217 3.03 -28.57 -18.92
N ASN A 218 4.24 -28.05 -18.73
CA ASN A 218 5.24 -28.61 -17.83
C ASN A 218 5.81 -27.51 -16.93
N GLN A 219 5.85 -27.75 -15.62
CA GLN A 219 6.39 -26.83 -14.65
C GLN A 219 7.78 -27.25 -14.19
N SER A 220 8.55 -26.28 -13.74
CA SER A 220 9.88 -26.48 -13.20
C SER A 220 10.00 -25.97 -11.77
N ASP A 221 10.91 -26.61 -11.05
CA ASP A 221 11.43 -26.12 -9.79
C ASP A 221 12.67 -25.26 -10.02
N PHE A 222 12.86 -24.25 -9.18
CA PHE A 222 13.93 -23.27 -9.37
C PHE A 222 14.84 -23.18 -8.15
N LEU A 223 16.14 -23.33 -8.39
CA LEU A 223 17.15 -22.79 -7.48
C LEU A 223 17.29 -21.32 -7.80
N ARG A 224 17.06 -20.46 -6.79
CA ARG A 224 17.11 -19.02 -6.97
C ARG A 224 18.10 -18.38 -6.03
N GLY A 225 18.77 -17.36 -6.51
CA GLY A 225 19.66 -16.57 -5.70
C GLY A 225 19.63 -15.12 -6.13
N GLY A 226 20.21 -14.25 -5.34
CA GLY A 226 20.21 -12.84 -5.70
C GLY A 226 21.02 -11.96 -4.77
N ILE A 227 21.19 -10.73 -5.19
CA ILE A 227 21.75 -9.65 -4.41
C ILE A 227 20.76 -8.51 -4.34
N PHE A 228 20.83 -7.72 -3.29
CA PHE A 228 19.99 -6.53 -3.14
C PHE A 228 20.73 -5.40 -2.43
N ALA A 229 20.27 -4.18 -2.71
CA ALA A 229 20.58 -2.98 -1.98
C ALA A 229 19.28 -2.20 -1.72
N GLN A 230 19.06 -1.80 -0.49
CA GLN A 230 17.88 -1.04 -0.08
C GLN A 230 18.29 0.15 0.77
N TYR A 231 17.87 1.33 0.36
CA TYR A 231 18.03 2.56 1.14
C TYR A 231 16.65 3.05 1.60
N ASP A 232 16.30 2.76 2.87
CA ASP A 232 14.99 3.08 3.46
C ASP A 232 15.15 4.10 4.58
N TYR A 233 14.75 5.35 4.30
CA TYR A 233 14.78 6.47 5.25
C TYR A 233 13.39 7.06 5.48
N ARG A 234 12.34 6.25 5.25
CA ARG A 234 10.96 6.62 5.59
C ARG A 234 10.84 6.83 7.10
N ASP A 235 10.04 7.82 7.47
CA ASP A 235 9.72 8.10 8.88
C ASP A 235 8.98 6.92 9.52
N ASN A 236 8.04 6.31 8.82
CA ASN A 236 7.29 5.14 9.24
C ASN A 236 6.92 4.25 8.05
N PRO A 237 7.51 3.06 7.90
CA PRO A 237 7.19 2.15 6.78
C PRO A 237 5.72 1.73 6.69
N GLY A 238 4.97 1.69 7.80
CA GLY A 238 3.56 1.29 7.83
C GLY A 238 2.57 2.38 7.44
N GLY A 239 3.02 3.62 7.33
CA GLY A 239 2.21 4.78 6.93
C GLY A 239 3.10 5.98 6.67
N PRO A 240 3.96 5.93 5.63
CA PRO A 240 4.99 6.93 5.43
C PRO A 240 4.39 8.27 5.01
N ARG A 241 4.89 9.33 5.66
CA ARG A 241 4.56 10.71 5.35
C ARG A 241 5.78 11.49 4.84
N LYS A 242 6.99 11.02 5.18
CA LYS A 242 8.26 11.67 4.80
C LYS A 242 9.33 10.63 4.51
N GLY A 243 10.27 11.00 3.62
CA GLY A 243 11.42 10.18 3.29
C GLY A 243 11.20 9.34 2.05
N GLY A 244 11.96 8.29 1.88
CA GLY A 244 11.90 7.43 0.71
C GLY A 244 12.39 6.02 0.98
N ASN A 245 12.11 5.14 0.03
CA ASN A 245 12.61 3.77 0.00
C ASN A 245 13.04 3.44 -1.44
N TYR A 246 14.32 3.15 -1.60
CA TYR A 246 14.92 2.84 -2.90
C TYR A 246 15.45 1.41 -2.84
N LEU A 247 14.94 0.55 -3.71
CA LEU A 247 15.28 -0.87 -3.77
C LEU A 247 15.87 -1.21 -5.13
N PHE A 248 17.01 -1.85 -5.11
CA PHE A 248 17.59 -2.61 -6.22
C PHE A 248 17.67 -4.07 -5.82
N ARG A 249 17.21 -4.96 -6.70
CA ARG A 249 17.37 -6.41 -6.55
C ARG A 249 17.75 -7.02 -7.89
N TYR A 250 18.73 -7.89 -7.88
CA TYR A 250 19.09 -8.71 -9.02
C TYR A 250 19.04 -10.17 -8.61
N THR A 251 18.25 -10.98 -9.31
CA THR A 251 18.03 -12.39 -9.00
C THR A 251 18.31 -13.25 -10.23
N TRP A 252 18.78 -14.45 -9.99
CA TRP A 252 18.86 -15.51 -10.97
C TRP A 252 17.96 -16.66 -10.55
N ASN A 253 17.25 -17.25 -11.50
CA ASN A 253 16.38 -18.40 -11.33
C ASN A 253 16.88 -19.48 -12.27
N SER A 254 17.40 -20.57 -11.70
CA SER A 254 17.93 -21.70 -12.43
C SER A 254 16.90 -22.82 -12.41
N ASP A 255 16.38 -23.15 -13.57
CA ASP A 255 15.47 -24.29 -13.77
C ASP A 255 16.21 -25.60 -13.47
N ARG A 256 15.66 -26.40 -12.56
CA ARG A 256 16.29 -27.64 -12.07
C ARG A 256 15.66 -28.90 -12.64
N VAL A 257 14.60 -28.78 -13.43
CA VAL A 257 13.80 -29.92 -13.93
C VAL A 257 13.88 -30.00 -15.47
N LEU A 258 13.50 -28.95 -16.17
CA LEU A 258 13.36 -28.95 -17.63
C LEU A 258 14.55 -28.30 -18.34
N ALA A 259 15.32 -27.48 -17.68
CA ALA A 259 16.40 -26.67 -18.24
C ALA A 259 15.95 -25.71 -19.38
N LEU A 260 14.67 -25.34 -19.41
CA LEU A 260 14.04 -24.48 -20.43
C LEU A 260 13.65 -23.11 -19.91
N HIS A 261 13.64 -22.91 -18.58
CA HIS A 261 13.04 -21.76 -17.91
C HIS A 261 14.01 -21.02 -17.00
N SER A 262 15.31 -21.09 -17.27
CA SER A 262 16.29 -20.31 -16.50
C SER A 262 16.30 -18.86 -16.95
N PHE A 263 16.25 -17.92 -16.01
CA PHE A 263 16.26 -16.49 -16.30
C PHE A 263 16.87 -15.68 -15.16
N ARG A 264 17.22 -14.44 -15.45
CA ARG A 264 17.69 -13.44 -14.50
C ARG A 264 16.68 -12.29 -14.47
N ARG A 265 16.55 -11.63 -13.33
CA ARG A 265 15.62 -10.51 -13.16
C ARG A 265 16.28 -9.38 -12.38
N MET A 266 16.04 -8.16 -12.84
CA MET A 266 16.40 -6.94 -12.16
C MET A 266 15.11 -6.22 -11.75
N ASP A 267 14.93 -5.98 -10.46
CA ASP A 267 13.84 -5.20 -9.89
C ASP A 267 14.40 -3.88 -9.39
N LEU A 268 13.83 -2.78 -9.82
CA LEU A 268 14.10 -1.43 -9.39
C LEU A 268 12.82 -0.82 -8.83
N GLU A 269 12.87 -0.26 -7.64
CA GLU A 269 11.73 0.44 -7.07
C GLU A 269 12.20 1.68 -6.32
N VAL A 270 11.56 2.81 -6.61
CA VAL A 270 11.78 4.10 -5.97
C VAL A 270 10.47 4.57 -5.39
N GLN A 271 10.44 4.86 -4.11
CA GLN A 271 9.31 5.46 -3.41
C GLN A 271 9.78 6.75 -2.75
N GLN A 272 9.05 7.84 -2.95
CA GLN A 272 9.35 9.13 -2.37
C GLN A 272 8.10 9.76 -1.76
N TYR A 273 8.22 10.28 -0.52
CA TYR A 273 7.16 10.93 0.23
C TYR A 273 7.58 12.34 0.57
N ILE A 274 6.83 13.30 0.04
CA ILE A 274 7.11 14.74 0.15
C ILE A 274 5.99 15.37 0.96
N PRO A 275 6.24 15.69 2.25
CA PRO A 275 5.25 16.30 3.10
C PRO A 275 5.19 17.81 2.90
N PHE A 276 4.02 18.37 3.15
CA PHE A 276 3.79 19.80 3.28
C PHE A 276 2.65 20.07 4.27
N PHE A 277 2.45 21.33 4.68
CA PHE A 277 1.50 21.71 5.72
C PHE A 277 1.58 20.84 6.99
N ASN A 278 2.75 20.85 7.65
CA ASN A 278 2.99 20.13 8.92
C ASN A 278 2.66 18.63 8.85
N LEU A 279 3.07 17.94 7.80
CA LEU A 279 2.84 16.52 7.55
C LEU A 279 1.36 16.14 7.31
N ARG A 280 0.43 17.09 7.29
CA ARG A 280 -0.98 16.78 7.05
C ARG A 280 -1.29 16.48 5.59
N ARG A 281 -0.41 16.91 4.69
CA ARG A 281 -0.51 16.64 3.25
C ARG A 281 0.77 16.00 2.77
N VAL A 282 0.66 15.03 1.89
CA VAL A 282 1.79 14.28 1.36
C VAL A 282 1.58 14.03 -0.14
N ILE A 283 2.61 14.31 -0.92
CA ILE A 283 2.73 13.76 -2.28
C ILE A 283 3.55 12.48 -2.16
N ALA A 284 2.97 11.34 -2.51
CA ALA A 284 3.65 10.06 -2.55
C ALA A 284 3.83 9.64 -4.01
N LEU A 285 5.07 9.38 -4.39
CA LEU A 285 5.47 8.97 -5.73
C LEU A 285 6.11 7.59 -5.67
N ARG A 286 5.83 6.76 -6.66
CA ARG A 286 6.46 5.46 -6.85
C ARG A 286 6.78 5.25 -8.31
N ALA A 287 7.98 4.74 -8.58
CA ALA A 287 8.37 4.18 -9.86
C ALA A 287 8.92 2.76 -9.64
N LYS A 288 8.46 1.81 -10.43
CA LYS A 288 8.91 0.42 -10.37
C LYS A 288 9.22 -0.07 -11.78
N SER A 289 10.32 -0.79 -11.94
CA SER A 289 10.68 -1.46 -13.18
C SER A 289 11.14 -2.88 -12.86
N VAL A 290 10.67 -3.83 -13.64
CA VAL A 290 11.11 -5.21 -13.61
C VAL A 290 11.63 -5.57 -15.01
N LEU A 291 12.91 -5.91 -15.11
CA LEU A 291 13.55 -6.29 -16.36
C LEU A 291 14.03 -7.74 -16.25
N THR A 292 13.64 -8.58 -17.22
CA THR A 292 13.94 -10.00 -17.23
C THR A 292 14.87 -10.36 -18.40
N TYR A 293 15.77 -11.29 -18.17
CA TYR A 293 16.82 -11.73 -19.08
C TYR A 293 16.79 -13.26 -19.17
N ALA A 294 16.18 -13.80 -20.20
CA ALA A 294 16.27 -15.21 -20.56
C ALA A 294 17.40 -15.41 -21.57
N GLY A 295 18.17 -16.46 -21.42
CA GLY A 295 19.23 -16.85 -22.39
C GLY A 295 18.63 -17.44 -23.66
N ASN A 296 19.49 -17.74 -24.64
CA ASN A 296 19.06 -18.39 -25.86
C ASN A 296 18.40 -19.75 -25.56
N GLY A 297 17.22 -19.96 -26.16
CA GLY A 297 16.42 -21.16 -25.92
C GLY A 297 15.69 -21.21 -24.58
N GLN A 298 15.90 -20.22 -23.72
CA GLN A 298 15.21 -20.11 -22.44
C GLN A 298 13.99 -19.16 -22.53
N ARG A 299 12.93 -19.46 -21.83
CA ARG A 299 11.71 -18.63 -21.78
C ARG A 299 11.24 -18.48 -20.35
N VAL A 300 10.83 -17.28 -19.98
CA VAL A 300 10.23 -17.03 -18.66
C VAL A 300 8.87 -17.74 -18.59
N PRO A 301 8.64 -18.64 -17.62
CA PRO A 301 7.35 -19.29 -17.52
C PRO A 301 6.28 -18.26 -17.11
N PHE A 302 5.09 -18.35 -17.69
CA PHE A 302 4.02 -17.34 -17.55
C PHE A 302 3.64 -17.06 -16.10
N TYR A 303 3.70 -18.07 -15.24
CA TYR A 303 3.39 -17.96 -13.83
C TYR A 303 4.48 -17.24 -13.01
N LEU A 304 5.64 -16.99 -13.60
CA LEU A 304 6.72 -16.17 -13.02
C LEU A 304 6.91 -14.84 -13.76
N GLN A 305 6.16 -14.56 -14.81
CA GLN A 305 6.21 -13.26 -15.49
C GLN A 305 5.71 -12.15 -14.55
N PRO A 306 6.27 -10.95 -14.61
CA PRO A 306 5.69 -9.79 -13.94
C PRO A 306 4.30 -9.49 -14.48
N THR A 307 3.41 -9.07 -13.59
CA THR A 307 2.02 -8.81 -13.89
C THR A 307 1.65 -7.38 -13.57
N LEU A 308 0.72 -6.82 -14.32
CA LEU A 308 0.22 -5.47 -14.13
C LEU A 308 -1.29 -5.49 -13.96
N GLY A 309 -1.80 -4.63 -13.08
CA GLY A 309 -3.22 -4.53 -12.70
C GLY A 309 -3.47 -4.99 -11.27
N GLY A 310 -4.49 -4.41 -10.68
CA GLY A 310 -4.89 -4.68 -9.30
C GLY A 310 -4.54 -3.55 -8.35
N SER A 311 -4.76 -3.82 -7.09
CA SER A 311 -4.76 -2.81 -6.03
C SER A 311 -3.40 -2.17 -5.71
N GLU A 312 -2.30 -2.63 -6.30
CA GLU A 312 -0.95 -2.18 -5.95
C GLU A 312 -0.22 -1.47 -7.08
N ASP A 313 -0.61 -1.74 -8.32
CA ASP A 313 0.06 -1.17 -9.50
C ASP A 313 -0.89 -0.28 -10.31
N LEU A 314 -1.93 -0.84 -10.95
CA LEU A 314 -2.94 -0.11 -11.71
C LEU A 314 -4.34 -0.34 -11.11
N ARG A 315 -4.76 0.57 -10.26
CA ARG A 315 -5.98 0.39 -9.43
C ARG A 315 -7.30 0.44 -10.20
N GLY A 316 -7.32 0.93 -11.43
CA GLY A 316 -8.49 0.90 -12.31
C GLY A 316 -8.67 -0.41 -13.09
N PHE A 317 -7.71 -1.34 -13.01
CA PHE A 317 -7.72 -2.60 -13.74
C PHE A 317 -7.90 -3.80 -12.80
N ARG A 318 -8.40 -4.91 -13.35
CA ARG A 318 -8.50 -6.16 -12.62
C ARG A 318 -7.13 -6.68 -12.20
N PRO A 319 -7.05 -7.52 -11.14
CA PRO A 319 -5.79 -8.20 -10.80
C PRO A 319 -5.28 -9.01 -11.99
N PHE A 320 -3.96 -9.03 -12.18
CA PHE A 320 -3.33 -9.85 -13.20
C PHE A 320 -3.84 -9.58 -14.62
N ARG A 321 -4.12 -8.30 -14.95
CA ARG A 321 -4.73 -7.95 -16.24
C ARG A 321 -3.75 -8.10 -17.41
N PHE A 322 -2.48 -7.80 -17.21
CA PHE A 322 -1.44 -7.86 -18.23
C PHE A 322 -0.25 -8.68 -17.76
N TYR A 323 0.31 -9.49 -18.64
CA TYR A 323 1.46 -10.35 -18.40
C TYR A 323 2.49 -10.17 -19.50
N ASP A 324 3.76 -9.99 -19.18
CA ASP A 324 4.87 -10.07 -20.13
C ASP A 324 6.19 -10.27 -19.36
N ASP A 325 7.31 -10.31 -20.09
CA ASP A 325 8.63 -10.53 -19.51
C ASP A 325 9.13 -9.35 -18.68
N ASN A 326 8.69 -8.13 -19.01
CA ASN A 326 9.13 -6.89 -18.35
C ASN A 326 7.94 -6.02 -17.96
N LEU A 327 8.19 -5.11 -17.02
CA LEU A 327 7.18 -4.23 -16.44
C LEU A 327 7.78 -2.84 -16.14
N ALA A 328 6.99 -1.79 -16.38
CA ALA A 328 7.23 -0.45 -15.86
C ALA A 328 5.93 0.12 -15.25
N VAL A 329 6.04 0.72 -14.07
CA VAL A 329 4.90 1.31 -13.32
C VAL A 329 5.32 2.64 -12.74
N VAL A 330 4.43 3.60 -12.78
CA VAL A 330 4.51 4.87 -12.06
C VAL A 330 3.20 5.13 -11.33
N ASN A 331 3.28 5.53 -10.08
CA ASN A 331 2.12 5.87 -9.26
C ASN A 331 2.36 7.22 -8.60
N ALA A 332 1.31 8.03 -8.52
CA ALA A 332 1.30 9.28 -7.79
C ALA A 332 0.07 9.34 -6.90
N GLU A 333 0.25 9.73 -5.65
CA GLU A 333 -0.85 9.97 -4.72
C GLU A 333 -0.71 11.36 -4.08
N TYR A 334 -1.81 12.08 -4.00
CA TYR A 334 -1.99 13.22 -3.13
C TYR A 334 -2.81 12.77 -1.93
N ARG A 335 -2.20 12.76 -0.75
CA ARG A 335 -2.82 12.37 0.52
C ARG A 335 -3.03 13.59 1.39
N TRP A 336 -4.20 13.71 2.02
CA TRP A 336 -4.44 14.75 3.02
C TRP A 336 -5.22 14.20 4.21
N GLU A 337 -4.77 14.56 5.40
CA GLU A 337 -5.45 14.22 6.64
C GLU A 337 -6.71 15.07 6.76
N SER A 338 -7.85 14.42 6.58
CA SER A 338 -9.17 15.04 6.68
C SER A 338 -9.64 15.09 8.13
N PHE A 339 -9.42 13.98 8.86
CA PHE A 339 -9.68 13.85 10.29
C PHE A 339 -8.55 13.07 10.94
N SER A 340 -8.43 13.18 12.27
CA SER A 340 -7.44 12.39 13.01
C SER A 340 -7.65 10.89 12.78
N GLY A 341 -6.71 10.27 12.07
CA GLY A 341 -6.77 8.85 11.71
C GLY A 341 -7.45 8.53 10.37
N LEU A 342 -7.84 9.55 9.58
CA LEU A 342 -8.40 9.36 8.26
C LEU A 342 -7.70 10.27 7.25
N ASP A 343 -6.97 9.68 6.32
CA ASP A 343 -6.46 10.39 5.15
C ASP A 343 -7.38 10.13 3.95
N MET A 344 -7.71 11.16 3.22
CA MET A 344 -8.27 11.06 1.87
C MET A 344 -7.14 11.08 0.84
N VAL A 345 -7.35 10.43 -0.28
CA VAL A 345 -6.33 10.26 -1.31
C VAL A 345 -6.94 10.46 -2.69
N LEU A 346 -6.25 11.24 -3.52
CA LEU A 346 -6.40 11.23 -4.98
C LEU A 346 -5.18 10.55 -5.56
N PHE A 347 -5.37 9.74 -6.60
CA PHE A 347 -4.26 9.05 -7.22
C PHE A 347 -4.36 8.96 -8.73
N ALA A 348 -3.20 8.82 -9.35
CA ALA A 348 -3.04 8.45 -10.74
C ALA A 348 -1.97 7.36 -10.85
N ASP A 349 -2.27 6.33 -11.64
CA ASP A 349 -1.38 5.19 -11.89
C ASP A 349 -1.16 5.06 -13.39
N GLY A 350 0.06 4.76 -13.79
CA GLY A 350 0.44 4.45 -15.16
C GLY A 350 1.36 3.24 -15.19
N GLY A 351 1.23 2.39 -16.19
CA GLY A 351 2.14 1.25 -16.32
C GLY A 351 1.96 0.51 -17.62
N LYS A 352 2.96 -0.29 -17.95
CA LYS A 352 2.92 -1.22 -19.07
C LYS A 352 3.73 -2.47 -18.81
N VAL A 353 3.36 -3.54 -19.49
CA VAL A 353 4.20 -4.72 -19.67
C VAL A 353 4.77 -4.71 -21.09
N PHE A 354 5.91 -5.33 -21.31
CA PHE A 354 6.56 -5.35 -22.61
C PHE A 354 7.53 -6.54 -22.76
N HIS A 355 7.68 -7.03 -23.99
CA HIS A 355 8.51 -8.19 -24.25
C HIS A 355 10.00 -7.83 -24.37
N GLN A 356 10.32 -6.83 -25.20
CA GLN A 356 11.71 -6.44 -25.45
C GLN A 356 12.13 -5.26 -24.57
N ARG A 357 13.31 -5.34 -23.95
CA ARG A 357 13.87 -4.27 -23.12
C ARG A 357 14.05 -2.93 -23.84
N SER A 358 14.26 -2.95 -25.15
CA SER A 358 14.28 -1.75 -26.00
C SER A 358 12.95 -0.96 -25.97
N GLN A 359 11.85 -1.61 -25.57
CA GLN A 359 10.54 -1.00 -25.39
C GLN A 359 10.39 -0.31 -24.03
N TRP A 360 11.44 -0.29 -23.20
CA TRP A 360 11.44 0.43 -21.92
C TRP A 360 11.38 1.95 -22.17
N ASN A 361 10.23 2.51 -22.03
CA ASN A 361 9.93 3.95 -22.13
C ASN A 361 8.59 4.24 -21.42
N LEU A 362 8.23 5.50 -21.30
CA LEU A 362 6.96 5.94 -20.70
C LEU A 362 5.88 6.26 -21.75
N LYS A 363 5.97 5.68 -22.94
CA LYS A 363 4.92 5.80 -23.98
C LYS A 363 3.96 4.62 -23.84
N ASP A 364 2.73 4.82 -24.30
CA ASP A 364 1.69 3.79 -24.37
C ASP A 364 1.43 3.11 -23.01
N LEU A 365 1.39 3.92 -21.96
CA LEU A 365 1.06 3.44 -20.61
C LEU A 365 -0.45 3.22 -20.50
N GLU A 366 -0.84 2.08 -19.97
CA GLU A 366 -2.17 1.89 -19.40
C GLU A 366 -2.34 2.79 -18.18
N GLY A 367 -3.40 3.58 -18.17
CA GLY A 367 -3.64 4.60 -17.16
C GLY A 367 -4.85 4.33 -16.29
N SER A 368 -4.76 4.66 -15.02
CA SER A 368 -5.90 4.73 -14.12
C SER A 368 -5.81 5.92 -13.18
N ALA A 369 -6.96 6.43 -12.76
CA ALA A 369 -7.05 7.49 -11.77
C ALA A 369 -8.18 7.18 -10.79
N GLY A 370 -8.13 7.77 -9.62
CA GLY A 370 -9.18 7.51 -8.65
C GLY A 370 -8.99 8.23 -7.34
N PHE A 371 -9.78 7.81 -6.36
CA PHE A 371 -9.74 8.35 -5.01
C PHE A 371 -9.82 7.21 -3.98
N GLY A 372 -9.41 7.51 -2.76
CA GLY A 372 -9.44 6.51 -1.70
C GLY A 372 -9.38 7.12 -0.31
N PHE A 373 -9.48 6.23 0.67
CA PHE A 373 -9.44 6.52 2.09
C PHE A 373 -8.39 5.64 2.77
N ARG A 374 -7.65 6.21 3.71
CA ARG A 374 -6.67 5.51 4.55
C ARG A 374 -7.07 5.66 6.00
N PHE A 375 -7.39 4.57 6.64
CA PHE A 375 -7.71 4.52 8.06
C PHE A 375 -6.43 4.21 8.84
N ASN A 376 -5.97 5.18 9.63
CA ASN A 376 -4.70 5.10 10.32
C ASN A 376 -4.88 4.76 11.80
N VAL A 377 -4.09 3.82 12.29
CA VAL A 377 -3.99 3.47 13.70
C VAL A 377 -2.53 3.57 14.12
N ARG A 378 -2.21 4.42 15.10
CA ARG A 378 -0.82 4.69 15.53
C ARG A 378 0.13 5.03 14.38
N ASN A 379 -0.31 5.89 13.47
CA ASN A 379 0.41 6.32 12.28
C ASN A 379 0.70 5.20 11.25
N ASN A 380 0.09 4.03 11.40
CA ASN A 380 0.12 2.98 10.38
C ASN A 380 -1.20 2.94 9.63
N VAL A 381 -1.17 2.73 8.35
CA VAL A 381 -2.38 2.46 7.56
C VAL A 381 -2.87 1.06 7.93
N PHE A 382 -3.96 1.01 8.68
CA PHE A 382 -4.61 -0.25 9.05
C PHE A 382 -5.48 -0.79 7.91
N MET A 383 -6.26 0.10 7.30
CA MET A 383 -7.17 -0.25 6.22
C MET A 383 -7.20 0.85 5.17
N ARG A 384 -7.33 0.46 3.93
CA ARG A 384 -7.57 1.39 2.81
C ARG A 384 -8.75 0.95 1.97
N ILE A 385 -9.45 1.93 1.43
CA ILE A 385 -10.51 1.75 0.44
C ILE A 385 -10.12 2.62 -0.75
N ASP A 386 -9.99 2.01 -1.93
CA ASP A 386 -9.65 2.73 -3.16
C ASP A 386 -10.70 2.45 -4.24
N THR A 387 -11.10 3.47 -4.97
CA THR A 387 -11.90 3.35 -6.19
C THR A 387 -11.06 3.87 -7.36
N GLY A 388 -10.67 2.97 -8.25
CA GLY A 388 -9.88 3.29 -9.44
C GLY A 388 -10.69 3.15 -10.70
N PHE A 389 -10.51 4.10 -11.62
CA PHE A 389 -11.18 4.17 -12.92
C PHE A 389 -10.16 4.01 -14.04
N SER A 390 -10.53 3.30 -15.09
CA SER A 390 -9.77 3.14 -16.32
C SER A 390 -10.71 3.02 -17.52
N HIS A 391 -10.16 2.90 -18.73
CA HIS A 391 -10.97 2.65 -19.93
C HIS A 391 -11.71 1.30 -19.87
N GLU A 392 -11.27 0.36 -19.03
CA GLU A 392 -11.96 -0.93 -18.82
C GLU A 392 -13.11 -0.88 -17.80
N GLY A 393 -13.34 0.28 -17.14
CA GLY A 393 -14.37 0.48 -16.12
C GLY A 393 -13.76 0.88 -14.78
N PHE A 394 -14.38 0.48 -13.68
CA PHE A 394 -13.92 0.82 -12.34
C PHE A 394 -13.65 -0.43 -11.52
N GLN A 395 -12.78 -0.29 -10.51
CA GLN A 395 -12.49 -1.29 -9.50
C GLN A 395 -12.58 -0.68 -8.11
N LEU A 396 -13.15 -1.43 -7.17
CA LEU A 396 -13.20 -1.08 -5.76
C LEU A 396 -12.31 -2.04 -4.96
N TRP A 397 -11.39 -1.48 -4.18
CA TRP A 397 -10.43 -2.23 -3.38
C TRP A 397 -10.61 -1.97 -1.90
N LEU A 398 -10.68 -3.03 -1.12
CA LEU A 398 -10.57 -3.02 0.34
C LEU A 398 -9.31 -3.79 0.74
N LYS A 399 -8.37 -3.13 1.40
CA LYS A 399 -7.08 -3.70 1.80
C LYS A 399 -6.72 -3.31 3.23
N PHE A 400 -5.93 -4.16 3.86
CA PHE A 400 -5.44 -3.97 5.24
C PHE A 400 -3.93 -3.74 5.24
N ASN A 401 -3.46 -2.74 4.53
CA ASN A 401 -2.07 -2.30 4.49
C ASN A 401 -1.93 -1.00 3.71
N ASN A 402 -0.70 -0.48 3.63
CA ASN A 402 -0.37 0.62 2.75
C ASN A 402 -0.26 0.16 1.27
N VAL A 403 -0.28 1.09 0.33
CA VAL A 403 -0.09 0.78 -1.11
C VAL A 403 1.38 0.50 -1.40
N PHE A 404 2.22 1.40 -0.95
CA PHE A 404 3.67 1.37 -1.12
C PHE A 404 4.32 2.25 -0.06
#